data_8c6eac609995ec39a83961d54b209993
#
_entry.id   8c6eac609995ec39a83961d54b209993
#
_cell.length_a   1.000
_cell.length_b   1.000
_cell.length_c   1.000
_cell.angle_alpha   90.00
_cell.angle_beta   90.00
_cell.angle_gamma   90.00
#
_symmetry.space_group_name_H-M   'P 1'
#
loop_
_entity.id
_entity.type
_entity.pdbx_description
1 polymer ?
#
loop_
_entity_poly.entity_id
_entity_poly.type
_entity_poly.pdbx_seq_one_letter_code
_entity_poly.pdbx_strand_id
1 'polypeptide(L)'
;MASDNAAVSLHHTAIVVRDLERSIAFYEGFFGGSVETVLRDVDDPNIAELHQLADARFTLAFIRFGLSRLELFQFERPRDGRTLADRANDFGVRHICFEIPDVYEAYARMTSAGVRFTRPPYTVPGSGARGTVLAFCIDPDGTRVELLQPGSDLS
;
A
#
# COMPACT_ATOMS: atom_id res chain seq x y z
N MET A 1 -8.58 -39.34 10.06
CA MET A 1 -9.23 -38.39 9.15
C MET A 1 -8.47 -37.09 9.24
N ALA A 2 -7.62 -36.81 8.27
CA ALA A 2 -6.93 -35.51 8.21
C ALA A 2 -8.00 -34.46 7.89
N SER A 3 -8.18 -33.47 8.76
CA SER A 3 -8.97 -32.31 8.48
C SER A 3 -8.29 -31.59 7.30
N ASP A 4 -8.99 -31.49 6.17
CA ASP A 4 -8.64 -30.59 5.08
C ASP A 4 -8.73 -29.14 5.62
N ASN A 5 -7.69 -28.74 6.35
CA ASN A 5 -7.54 -27.37 6.85
C ASN A 5 -7.00 -26.56 5.67
N ALA A 6 -7.89 -26.11 4.79
CA ALA A 6 -7.52 -25.18 3.74
C ALA A 6 -6.73 -24.03 4.38
N ALA A 7 -5.45 -23.93 4.04
CA ALA A 7 -4.58 -22.93 4.65
C ALA A 7 -5.12 -21.54 4.36
N VAL A 8 -5.41 -20.77 5.42
CA VAL A 8 -5.78 -19.37 5.31
C VAL A 8 -4.57 -18.59 4.81
N SER A 9 -4.75 -17.76 3.80
CA SER A 9 -3.71 -16.89 3.25
C SER A 9 -4.18 -15.45 3.18
N LEU A 10 -3.25 -14.50 3.34
CA LEU A 10 -3.55 -13.10 3.09
C LEU A 10 -3.71 -12.88 1.58
N HIS A 11 -4.91 -12.51 1.13
CA HIS A 11 -5.19 -12.30 -0.28
C HIS A 11 -4.74 -10.92 -0.77
N HIS A 12 -5.11 -9.86 -0.05
CA HIS A 12 -4.75 -8.47 -0.40
C HIS A 12 -4.77 -7.56 0.84
N THR A 13 -4.20 -6.37 0.67
CA THR A 13 -4.40 -5.21 1.54
C THR A 13 -5.15 -4.16 0.73
N ALA A 14 -6.20 -3.56 1.31
CA ALA A 14 -6.98 -2.53 0.64
C ALA A 14 -6.65 -1.15 1.20
N ILE A 15 -6.57 -0.15 0.32
CA ILE A 15 -6.46 1.27 0.65
C ILE A 15 -7.45 2.08 -0.19
N VAL A 16 -8.01 3.12 0.41
CA VAL A 16 -8.91 4.05 -0.27
C VAL A 16 -8.13 5.24 -0.79
N VAL A 17 -8.34 5.56 -2.07
CA VAL A 17 -7.63 6.63 -2.79
C VAL A 17 -8.62 7.65 -3.38
N ARG A 18 -8.17 8.90 -3.57
CA ARG A 18 -9.00 9.96 -4.17
C ARG A 18 -9.05 9.88 -5.69
N ASP A 19 -7.98 9.37 -6.30
CA ASP A 19 -7.77 9.27 -7.73
C ASP A 19 -7.06 7.96 -8.06
N LEU A 20 -7.81 7.02 -8.63
CA LEU A 20 -7.36 5.67 -8.89
C LEU A 20 -6.20 5.63 -9.89
N GLU A 21 -6.30 6.36 -10.98
CA GLU A 21 -5.29 6.33 -12.06
C GLU A 21 -3.96 6.94 -11.56
N ARG A 22 -4.02 8.01 -10.76
CA ARG A 22 -2.84 8.60 -10.12
C ARG A 22 -2.17 7.61 -9.16
N SER A 23 -2.95 6.89 -8.39
CA SER A 23 -2.42 5.90 -7.43
C SER A 23 -1.88 4.68 -8.14
N ILE A 24 -2.54 4.19 -9.20
CA ILE A 24 -2.01 3.14 -10.06
C ILE A 24 -0.64 3.55 -10.61
N ALA A 25 -0.54 4.73 -11.23
CA ALA A 25 0.72 5.22 -11.79
C ALA A 25 1.84 5.33 -10.75
N PHE A 26 1.51 5.70 -9.50
CA PHE A 26 2.46 5.75 -8.40
C PHE A 26 2.98 4.34 -8.04
N TYR A 27 2.09 3.38 -7.81
CA TYR A 27 2.48 2.04 -7.38
C TYR A 27 3.13 1.22 -8.49
N GLU A 28 2.68 1.32 -9.74
CA GLU A 28 3.35 0.70 -10.88
C GLU A 28 4.72 1.34 -11.16
N GLY A 29 4.77 2.66 -11.20
CA GLY A 29 5.97 3.39 -11.61
C GLY A 29 7.11 3.32 -10.59
N PHE A 30 6.81 3.28 -9.31
CA PHE A 30 7.85 3.29 -8.27
C PHE A 30 8.14 1.92 -7.68
N PHE A 31 7.18 1.02 -7.64
CA PHE A 31 7.31 -0.28 -6.97
C PHE A 31 7.20 -1.47 -7.93
N GLY A 32 7.01 -1.24 -9.23
CA GLY A 32 6.99 -2.30 -10.24
C GLY A 32 5.76 -3.20 -10.16
N GLY A 33 4.66 -2.70 -9.62
CA GLY A 33 3.38 -3.40 -9.62
C GLY A 33 2.82 -3.55 -11.03
N SER A 34 1.90 -4.48 -11.21
CA SER A 34 1.13 -4.63 -12.44
C SER A 34 -0.36 -4.72 -12.14
N VAL A 35 -1.17 -3.93 -12.84
CA VAL A 35 -2.63 -4.01 -12.71
C VAL A 35 -3.12 -5.37 -13.21
N GLU A 36 -3.80 -6.12 -12.34
CA GLU A 36 -4.43 -7.40 -12.71
C GLU A 36 -5.87 -7.21 -13.18
N THR A 37 -6.59 -6.32 -12.50
CA THR A 37 -8.03 -6.16 -12.71
C THR A 37 -8.44 -4.75 -12.32
N VAL A 38 -9.33 -4.17 -13.10
CA VAL A 38 -10.05 -2.94 -12.74
C VAL A 38 -11.54 -3.21 -12.84
N LEU A 39 -12.25 -3.04 -11.74
CA LEU A 39 -13.72 -3.09 -11.70
C LEU A 39 -14.24 -1.67 -11.62
N ARG A 40 -14.92 -1.24 -12.69
CA ARG A 40 -15.41 0.13 -12.80
C ARG A 40 -16.90 0.22 -12.48
N ASP A 41 -17.28 1.34 -11.89
CA ASP A 41 -18.68 1.70 -11.66
C ASP A 41 -19.46 0.63 -10.88
N VAL A 42 -18.82 0.03 -9.87
CA VAL A 42 -19.49 -0.95 -9.01
C VAL A 42 -20.59 -0.24 -8.22
N ASP A 43 -21.83 -0.63 -8.48
CA ASP A 43 -23.05 -0.06 -7.90
C ASP A 43 -23.99 -1.20 -7.52
N ASP A 44 -23.61 -1.98 -6.52
CA ASP A 44 -24.37 -3.14 -6.02
C ASP A 44 -24.79 -2.88 -4.57
N PRO A 45 -26.10 -2.85 -4.28
CA PRO A 45 -26.62 -2.60 -2.94
C PRO A 45 -26.13 -3.59 -1.88
N ASN A 46 -25.89 -4.85 -2.26
CA ASN A 46 -25.40 -5.85 -1.31
C ASN A 46 -23.93 -5.61 -0.96
N ILE A 47 -23.14 -5.17 -1.92
CA ILE A 47 -21.74 -4.79 -1.68
C ILE A 47 -21.68 -3.49 -0.86
N ALA A 48 -22.55 -2.53 -1.14
CA ALA A 48 -22.70 -1.30 -0.35
C ALA A 48 -23.02 -1.63 1.12
N GLU A 49 -23.95 -2.55 1.36
CA GLU A 49 -24.30 -3.01 2.71
C GLU A 49 -23.12 -3.69 3.42
N LEU A 50 -22.33 -4.52 2.73
CA LEU A 50 -21.11 -5.11 3.28
C LEU A 50 -20.08 -4.06 3.73
N HIS A 51 -19.99 -2.95 3.01
CA HIS A 51 -19.14 -1.80 3.38
C HIS A 51 -19.79 -0.88 4.42
N GLN A 52 -21.03 -1.13 4.83
CA GLN A 52 -21.83 -0.27 5.74
C GLN A 52 -21.96 1.18 5.24
N LEU A 53 -22.00 1.33 3.92
CA LEU A 53 -22.15 2.62 3.23
C LEU A 53 -23.41 2.58 2.37
N ALA A 54 -24.41 3.32 2.76
CA ALA A 54 -25.62 3.44 1.94
C ALA A 54 -25.27 4.05 0.57
N ASP A 55 -25.81 3.42 -0.51
CA ASP A 55 -25.67 3.93 -1.88
C ASP A 55 -24.20 4.08 -2.33
N ALA A 56 -23.33 3.15 -1.91
CA ALA A 56 -21.92 3.19 -2.30
C ALA A 56 -21.76 2.86 -3.79
N ARG A 57 -20.99 3.71 -4.48
CA ARG A 57 -20.49 3.46 -5.84
C ARG A 57 -19.01 3.72 -5.88
N PHE A 58 -18.27 2.80 -6.48
CA PHE A 58 -16.81 2.88 -6.51
C PHE A 58 -16.22 2.19 -7.74
N THR A 59 -14.99 2.54 -8.01
CA THR A 59 -14.10 1.83 -8.92
C THR A 59 -12.94 1.29 -8.10
N LEU A 60 -12.50 0.06 -8.38
CA LEU A 60 -11.34 -0.52 -7.72
C LEU A 60 -10.36 -1.14 -8.71
N ALA A 61 -9.11 -1.24 -8.28
CA ALA A 61 -8.06 -1.95 -9.02
C ALA A 61 -7.28 -2.88 -8.09
N PHE A 62 -6.94 -4.07 -8.59
CA PHE A 62 -5.95 -4.93 -7.97
C PHE A 62 -4.61 -4.75 -8.67
N ILE A 63 -3.58 -4.45 -7.89
CA ILE A 63 -2.19 -4.35 -8.34
C ILE A 63 -1.41 -5.51 -7.72
N ARG A 64 -0.73 -6.28 -8.54
CA ARG A 64 0.10 -7.42 -8.13
C ARG A 64 1.55 -6.98 -7.90
N PHE A 65 2.13 -7.49 -6.81
CA PHE A 65 3.54 -7.42 -6.45
C PHE A 65 4.00 -8.81 -6.06
N GLY A 66 4.55 -9.57 -7.00
CA GLY A 66 4.91 -10.97 -6.79
C GLY A 66 3.68 -11.80 -6.37
N LEU A 67 3.69 -12.33 -5.14
CA LEU A 67 2.56 -13.10 -4.57
C LEU A 67 1.55 -12.22 -3.80
N SER A 68 1.90 -10.96 -3.55
CA SER A 68 1.04 -10.02 -2.80
C SER A 68 0.18 -9.18 -3.73
N ARG A 69 -0.92 -8.65 -3.19
CA ARG A 69 -1.82 -7.72 -3.90
C ARG A 69 -2.14 -6.51 -3.05
N LEU A 70 -2.21 -5.37 -3.71
CA LEU A 70 -2.79 -4.16 -3.18
C LEU A 70 -4.11 -3.90 -3.92
N GLU A 71 -5.17 -3.63 -3.17
CA GLU A 71 -6.45 -3.22 -3.72
C GLU A 71 -6.62 -1.73 -3.50
N LEU A 72 -6.84 -0.99 -4.58
CA LEU A 72 -7.08 0.45 -4.53
C LEU A 72 -8.57 0.71 -4.77
N PHE A 73 -9.22 1.40 -3.82
CA PHE A 73 -10.62 1.82 -3.95
C PHE A 73 -10.73 3.32 -4.18
N GLN A 74 -11.42 3.72 -5.23
CA GLN A 74 -11.91 5.08 -5.40
C GLN A 74 -13.43 5.09 -5.26
N PHE A 75 -13.95 5.74 -4.21
CA PHE A 75 -15.38 5.94 -4.05
C PHE A 75 -15.86 7.16 -4.84
N GLU A 76 -16.89 6.98 -5.67
CA GLU A 76 -17.64 8.05 -6.32
C GLU A 76 -18.76 8.55 -5.39
N ARG A 77 -19.32 7.64 -4.57
CA ARG A 77 -20.31 7.90 -3.53
C ARG A 77 -20.12 6.95 -2.34
N PRO A 78 -20.15 7.43 -1.09
CA PRO A 78 -19.96 8.84 -0.71
C PRO A 78 -18.51 9.32 -0.95
N ARG A 79 -18.33 10.63 -1.16
CA ARG A 79 -16.97 11.24 -1.32
C ARG A 79 -16.54 12.03 -0.07
N ASP A 80 -17.03 11.68 1.08
CA ASP A 80 -16.76 12.33 2.37
C ASP A 80 -15.64 11.65 3.17
N GLY A 81 -14.94 10.71 2.56
CA GLY A 81 -13.81 10.02 3.17
C GLY A 81 -12.73 10.98 3.69
N ARG A 82 -12.25 10.74 4.90
CA ARG A 82 -11.26 11.57 5.58
C ARG A 82 -9.88 10.91 5.53
N THR A 83 -8.84 11.72 5.37
CA THR A 83 -7.48 11.26 5.65
C THR A 83 -7.40 10.94 7.14
N LEU A 84 -6.97 9.73 7.49
CA LEU A 84 -6.79 9.32 8.88
C LEU A 84 -5.73 10.22 9.52
N ALA A 85 -6.01 10.72 10.74
CA ALA A 85 -5.05 11.45 11.54
C ALA A 85 -3.84 10.56 11.82
N ASP A 86 -2.61 11.14 11.69
CA ASP A 86 -1.49 10.33 11.26
C ASP A 86 -0.30 10.45 12.21
N ARG A 87 -0.51 10.11 13.46
CA ARG A 87 0.60 9.80 14.35
C ARG A 87 1.02 8.35 14.16
N ALA A 88 2.33 8.08 14.13
CA ALA A 88 2.85 6.72 13.91
C ALA A 88 2.40 5.72 14.99
N ASN A 89 1.98 6.20 16.16
CA ASN A 89 1.53 5.39 17.30
C ASN A 89 0.00 5.32 17.44
N ASP A 90 -0.78 5.82 16.49
CA ASP A 90 -2.22 5.60 16.49
C ASP A 90 -2.56 4.14 16.13
N PHE A 91 -3.61 3.59 16.71
CA PHE A 91 -3.99 2.19 16.48
C PHE A 91 -4.51 1.98 15.05
N GLY A 92 -4.22 0.81 14.48
CA GLY A 92 -4.62 0.38 13.15
C GLY A 92 -3.45 0.17 12.20
N VAL A 93 -3.74 -0.07 10.91
CA VAL A 93 -2.71 -0.19 9.87
C VAL A 93 -2.01 1.14 9.68
N ARG A 94 -0.68 1.18 9.88
CA ARG A 94 0.09 2.42 9.86
C ARG A 94 0.88 2.63 8.58
N HIS A 95 1.29 1.56 7.92
CA HIS A 95 2.02 1.59 6.65
C HIS A 95 1.85 0.28 5.89
N ILE A 96 2.18 0.31 4.63
CA ILE A 96 2.49 -0.87 3.81
C ILE A 96 3.99 -0.84 3.53
N CYS A 97 4.63 -2.02 3.48
CA CYS A 97 6.06 -2.13 3.29
C CYS A 97 6.38 -2.86 1.99
N PHE A 98 7.30 -2.30 1.21
CA PHE A 98 7.88 -2.95 0.04
C PHE A 98 9.36 -3.25 0.29
N GLU A 99 9.74 -4.50 0.10
CA GLU A 99 11.14 -4.88 0.00
C GLU A 99 11.67 -4.48 -1.36
N ILE A 100 12.79 -3.76 -1.38
CA ILE A 100 13.42 -3.27 -2.60
C ILE A 100 14.94 -3.48 -2.56
N PRO A 101 15.61 -3.64 -3.72
CA PRO A 101 17.04 -3.95 -3.76
C PRO A 101 17.94 -2.84 -3.21
N ASP A 102 17.60 -1.57 -3.47
CA ASP A 102 18.40 -0.40 -3.08
C ASP A 102 17.50 0.76 -2.67
N VAL A 103 17.43 1.02 -1.36
CA VAL A 103 16.61 2.11 -0.78
C VAL A 103 17.20 3.48 -1.11
N TYR A 104 18.54 3.62 -1.21
CA TYR A 104 19.16 4.91 -1.52
C TYR A 104 18.91 5.33 -2.97
N GLU A 105 19.03 4.39 -3.92
CA GLU A 105 18.69 4.63 -5.33
C GLU A 105 17.21 5.01 -5.48
N ALA A 106 16.31 4.22 -4.88
CA ALA A 106 14.88 4.48 -4.92
C ALA A 106 14.53 5.84 -4.31
N TYR A 107 15.13 6.19 -3.17
CA TYR A 107 14.97 7.50 -2.53
C TYR A 107 15.36 8.64 -3.47
N ALA A 108 16.53 8.56 -4.11
CA ALA A 108 17.00 9.59 -5.04
C ALA A 108 16.05 9.73 -6.23
N ARG A 109 15.66 8.62 -6.86
CA ARG A 109 14.74 8.59 -8.00
C ARG A 109 13.36 9.16 -7.63
N MET A 110 12.79 8.70 -6.52
CA MET A 110 11.45 9.12 -6.08
C MET A 110 11.43 10.58 -5.63
N THR A 111 12.46 11.04 -4.93
CA THR A 111 12.59 12.45 -4.52
C THR A 111 12.71 13.38 -5.73
N SER A 112 13.49 13.00 -6.74
CA SER A 112 13.61 13.76 -7.99
C SER A 112 12.28 13.86 -8.75
N ALA A 113 11.39 12.87 -8.59
CA ALA A 113 10.03 12.87 -9.11
C ALA A 113 9.01 13.60 -8.21
N GLY A 114 9.45 14.22 -7.12
CA GLY A 114 8.60 14.99 -6.21
C GLY A 114 7.90 14.17 -5.13
N VAL A 115 8.24 12.89 -4.94
CA VAL A 115 7.69 12.09 -3.86
C VAL A 115 8.24 12.56 -2.52
N ARG A 116 7.35 12.79 -1.57
CA ARG A 116 7.70 13.23 -0.22
C ARG A 116 8.13 12.05 0.64
N PHE A 117 9.26 12.21 1.34
CA PHE A 117 9.74 11.31 2.38
C PHE A 117 9.65 11.96 3.76
N THR A 118 9.50 11.14 4.80
CA THR A 118 9.50 11.64 6.20
C THR A 118 10.89 12.08 6.63
N ARG A 119 11.94 11.43 6.11
CA ARG A 119 13.36 11.76 6.27
C ARG A 119 14.19 11.00 5.22
N PRO A 120 15.48 11.32 5.05
CA PRO A 120 16.40 10.49 4.25
C PRO A 120 16.51 9.05 4.80
N PRO A 121 16.92 8.08 3.96
CA PRO A 121 17.10 6.70 4.37
C PRO A 121 18.00 6.54 5.59
N TYR A 122 17.74 5.51 6.38
CA TYR A 122 18.49 5.18 7.59
C TYR A 122 18.94 3.73 7.57
N THR A 123 20.23 3.50 7.79
CA THR A 123 20.81 2.18 7.94
C THR A 123 20.86 1.81 9.42
N VAL A 124 20.23 0.68 9.78
CA VAL A 124 20.17 0.20 11.15
C VAL A 124 21.56 -0.33 11.59
N PRO A 125 22.16 0.24 12.66
CA PRO A 125 23.53 -0.14 13.07
C PRO A 125 23.59 -1.36 13.99
N GLY A 126 22.46 -1.73 14.63
CA GLY A 126 22.41 -2.70 15.72
C GLY A 126 22.15 -4.14 15.29
N SER A 127 22.32 -5.09 16.22
CA SER A 127 21.98 -6.49 16.06
C SER A 127 20.48 -6.73 15.86
N GLY A 128 20.10 -7.81 15.18
CA GLY A 128 18.72 -8.20 14.89
C GLY A 128 18.15 -7.56 13.61
N ALA A 129 18.77 -6.49 13.09
CA ALA A 129 18.41 -5.87 11.82
C ALA A 129 19.61 -5.10 11.21
N ARG A 130 20.85 -5.50 11.57
CA ARG A 130 22.06 -4.81 11.12
C ARG A 130 22.12 -4.72 9.61
N GLY A 131 22.41 -3.54 9.10
CA GLY A 131 22.54 -3.28 7.67
C GLY A 131 21.21 -3.13 6.93
N THR A 132 20.07 -3.36 7.61
CA THR A 132 18.76 -3.03 7.02
C THR A 132 18.68 -1.52 6.75
N VAL A 133 18.28 -1.15 5.55
CA VAL A 133 18.03 0.24 5.18
C VAL A 133 16.54 0.48 5.10
N LEU A 134 16.07 1.54 5.74
CA LEU A 134 14.66 1.92 5.83
C LEU A 134 14.45 3.34 5.33
N ALA A 135 13.35 3.57 4.63
CA ALA A 135 12.83 4.90 4.34
C ALA A 135 11.30 4.88 4.30
N PHE A 136 10.66 5.99 4.68
CA PHE A 136 9.22 6.14 4.58
C PHE A 136 8.88 7.26 3.60
N CYS A 137 8.21 6.92 2.51
CA CYS A 137 7.57 7.88 1.63
C CYS A 137 6.07 7.98 1.90
N ILE A 138 5.46 8.98 1.30
CA ILE A 138 4.03 9.24 1.40
C ILE A 138 3.44 9.13 0.00
N ASP A 139 2.44 8.29 -0.14
CA ASP A 139 1.71 8.13 -1.39
C ASP A 139 0.89 9.38 -1.74
N PRO A 140 0.25 9.46 -2.92
CA PRO A 140 -0.53 10.63 -3.32
C PRO A 140 -1.68 11.01 -2.39
N ASP A 141 -2.19 10.06 -1.59
CA ASP A 141 -3.32 10.28 -0.68
C ASP A 141 -2.95 10.39 0.80
N GLY A 142 -1.66 10.22 1.12
CA GLY A 142 -1.15 10.38 2.47
C GLY A 142 -0.84 9.05 3.17
N THR A 143 -1.01 7.92 2.50
CA THR A 143 -0.62 6.61 3.03
C THR A 143 0.89 6.55 3.19
N ARG A 144 1.35 6.07 4.35
CA ARG A 144 2.78 5.79 4.55
C ARG A 144 3.19 4.52 3.83
N VAL A 145 4.26 4.60 3.08
CA VAL A 145 4.86 3.47 2.38
C VAL A 145 6.30 3.34 2.85
N GLU A 146 6.60 2.19 3.46
CA GLU A 146 7.96 1.84 3.86
C GLU A 146 8.70 1.20 2.69
N LEU A 147 9.91 1.66 2.45
CA LEU A 147 10.90 1.02 1.61
C LEU A 147 11.87 0.31 2.52
N LEU A 148 12.04 -0.99 2.35
CA LEU A 148 12.90 -1.83 3.15
C LEU A 148 13.90 -2.56 2.25
N GLN A 149 15.18 -2.39 2.55
CA GLN A 149 16.27 -3.22 2.00
C GLN A 149 16.79 -4.09 3.13
N PRO A 150 16.62 -5.42 3.07
CA PRO A 150 17.06 -6.32 4.13
C PRO A 150 18.56 -6.22 4.36
N GLY A 151 18.97 -6.21 5.61
CA GLY A 151 20.35 -6.43 6.00
C GLY A 151 20.63 -7.92 6.15
N SER A 152 21.88 -8.27 6.48
CA SER A 152 22.32 -9.66 6.63
C SER A 152 21.53 -10.49 7.65
N ASP A 153 20.89 -9.84 8.60
CA ASP A 153 20.17 -10.50 9.69
C ASP A 153 18.66 -10.70 9.40
N LEU A 154 18.16 -10.13 8.29
CA LEU A 154 16.76 -10.24 7.84
C LEU A 154 16.59 -10.89 6.46
N SER A 155 17.70 -11.31 5.84
CA SER A 155 17.74 -11.95 4.51
C SER A 155 17.47 -13.45 4.59
#